data_d5dc2c647a781eae5867bf54a0d94c67
#
_entry.id   d5dc2c647a781eae5867bf54a0d94c67
#
_cell.length_a   1.000
_cell.length_b   1.000
_cell.length_c   1.000
_cell.angle_alpha   90.00
_cell.angle_beta   90.00
_cell.angle_gamma   90.00
#
_symmetry.space_group_name_H-M   'P 1'
#
loop_
_entity.id
_entity.type
_entity.pdbx_description
1 polymer ?
#
loop_
_entity_poly.entity_id
_entity_poly.type
_entity_poly.pdbx_seq_one_letter_code
_entity_poly.pdbx_strand_id
1 'polypeptide(L)'
;MLLVLMAGVFMTALDVFIVNVAIPATARELDAGPDAIQWIVAGFSLAVACGVITAGRLGDLFGRRRLYALGLALFTLASLMCGVAPGVTVLIAGRVAQGLAAALMSPQALAILGTAFTGRARARAFSVYGLTMGVAAVFGQLIGGVLIQADLFGLGWRSCFLVNLPIGALALALLPRLVPESRGTGRARLDIAGMVLVTLALIAAVLPLIQGQAAGWPLWTWLSFAAAAVLFGGFVAYQIGLGRRGGAPLIDPELFRARTFSLGLVAQVVFWTGQASFFLVLALYLQEGHGLSPLNSGVVFVAIGAGYLVTSTSAHHIAARLGRLTVPAGTLLMVAGLALLWAGAGRAGTSGPVSALVPGLIVDGLGMGMALSPLVSTVLATVEPRHAGAASGVLSTAMQVGGALGVALIGVVFYRALAASGGYPHAFRAGLAFLIVVEIVTAALVFALAGGRKVRGSGRR
;
A
#
# COMPACT_ATOMS: atom_id res chain seq x y z
N MET A 1 -1.01 -3.13 -25.41
CA MET A 1 -1.92 -2.66 -24.37
C MET A 1 -1.50 -3.11 -22.98
N LEU A 2 -1.50 -4.45 -22.68
CA LEU A 2 -1.22 -4.96 -21.33
C LEU A 2 0.12 -4.43 -20.78
N LEU A 3 1.20 -4.50 -21.54
CA LEU A 3 2.54 -4.02 -21.12
C LEU A 3 2.56 -2.54 -20.74
N VAL A 4 1.85 -1.67 -21.47
CA VAL A 4 1.79 -0.23 -21.15
C VAL A 4 1.05 0.03 -19.86
N LEU A 5 -0.06 -0.69 -19.60
CA LEU A 5 -0.77 -0.59 -18.33
C LEU A 5 0.07 -1.14 -17.18
N MET A 6 0.77 -2.25 -17.42
CA MET A 6 1.65 -2.85 -16.40
C MET A 6 2.87 -1.97 -16.10
N ALA A 7 3.38 -1.20 -17.06
CA ALA A 7 4.46 -0.25 -16.79
C ALA A 7 4.06 0.79 -15.73
N GLY A 8 2.88 1.39 -15.83
CA GLY A 8 2.40 2.33 -14.80
C GLY A 8 2.07 1.66 -13.48
N VAL A 9 1.50 0.44 -13.49
CA VAL A 9 1.28 -0.36 -12.27
C VAL A 9 2.62 -0.69 -11.61
N PHE A 10 3.61 -1.10 -12.38
CA PHE A 10 4.97 -1.37 -11.90
C PHE A 10 5.60 -0.12 -11.28
N MET A 11 5.54 1.02 -11.99
CA MET A 11 6.09 2.31 -11.50
C MET A 11 5.49 2.70 -10.15
N THR A 12 4.16 2.69 -10.03
CA THR A 12 3.48 3.08 -8.78
C THR A 12 3.76 2.11 -7.65
N ALA A 13 3.82 0.82 -7.91
CA ALA A 13 4.16 -0.19 -6.91
C ALA A 13 5.64 -0.15 -6.53
N LEU A 14 6.54 -0.03 -7.51
CA LEU A 14 7.97 0.12 -7.31
C LEU A 14 8.26 1.31 -6.40
N ASP A 15 7.64 2.45 -6.68
CA ASP A 15 7.85 3.70 -5.95
C ASP A 15 7.50 3.60 -4.45
N VAL A 16 6.47 2.81 -4.10
CA VAL A 16 6.12 2.53 -2.69
C VAL A 16 7.24 1.82 -1.95
N PHE A 17 7.90 0.86 -2.61
CA PHE A 17 8.88 0.00 -1.95
C PHE A 17 10.32 0.53 -2.08
N ILE A 18 10.69 1.10 -3.23
CA ILE A 18 12.05 1.59 -3.51
C ILE A 18 12.46 2.72 -2.57
N VAL A 19 11.51 3.56 -2.16
CA VAL A 19 11.77 4.68 -1.26
C VAL A 19 12.31 4.24 0.09
N ASN A 20 11.89 3.09 0.60
CA ASN A 20 12.33 2.62 1.92
C ASN A 20 13.86 2.41 1.99
N VAL A 21 14.47 1.90 0.92
CA VAL A 21 15.93 1.72 0.87
C VAL A 21 16.67 3.04 0.64
N ALA A 22 15.98 4.04 0.07
CA ALA A 22 16.53 5.37 -0.16
C ALA A 22 16.49 6.26 1.11
N ILE A 23 15.59 5.97 2.07
CA ILE A 23 15.36 6.81 3.26
C ILE A 23 16.64 7.16 4.02
N PRO A 24 17.54 6.22 4.40
CA PRO A 24 18.71 6.57 5.18
C PRO A 24 19.65 7.54 4.45
N ALA A 25 19.85 7.34 3.13
CA ALA A 25 20.67 8.24 2.32
C ALA A 25 20.02 9.63 2.17
N THR A 26 18.70 9.65 1.93
CA THR A 26 17.91 10.89 1.83
C THR A 26 17.92 11.66 3.14
N ALA A 27 17.73 10.97 4.27
CA ALA A 27 17.72 11.60 5.59
C ALA A 27 19.06 12.26 5.92
N ARG A 28 20.17 11.60 5.62
CA ARG A 28 21.51 12.16 5.85
C ARG A 28 21.81 13.36 4.96
N GLU A 29 21.45 13.29 3.67
CA GLU A 29 21.77 14.36 2.72
C GLU A 29 20.90 15.61 2.89
N LEU A 30 19.60 15.41 3.21
CA LEU A 30 18.64 16.52 3.37
C LEU A 30 18.40 16.92 4.83
N ASP A 31 19.16 16.36 5.78
CA ASP A 31 19.00 16.57 7.24
C ASP A 31 17.54 16.37 7.70
N ALA A 32 16.93 15.25 7.24
CA ALA A 32 15.52 14.96 7.46
C ALA A 32 15.31 14.25 8.79
N GLY A 33 14.61 14.89 9.72
CA GLY A 33 14.20 14.29 10.99
C GLY A 33 13.13 13.17 10.84
N PRO A 34 12.80 12.50 11.96
CA PRO A 34 11.87 11.35 11.96
C PRO A 34 10.47 11.65 11.39
N ASP A 35 9.93 12.83 11.67
CA ASP A 35 8.63 13.29 11.15
C ASP A 35 8.68 13.54 9.63
N ALA A 36 9.76 14.10 9.13
CA ALA A 36 9.97 14.30 7.70
C ALA A 36 10.06 12.94 6.96
N ILE A 37 10.77 11.96 7.53
CA ILE A 37 10.85 10.59 7.00
C ILE A 37 9.45 9.97 6.92
N GLN A 38 8.65 10.12 7.97
CA GLN A 38 7.27 9.62 7.98
C GLN A 38 6.43 10.29 6.89
N TRP A 39 6.59 11.60 6.66
CA TRP A 39 5.90 12.33 5.59
C TRP A 39 6.33 11.89 4.19
N ILE A 40 7.62 11.62 3.96
CA ILE A 40 8.12 11.11 2.68
C ILE A 40 7.42 9.80 2.31
N VAL A 41 7.15 8.91 3.27
CA VAL A 41 6.49 7.61 3.04
C VAL A 41 4.97 7.72 3.13
N ALA A 42 4.44 8.21 4.26
CA ALA A 42 3.00 8.25 4.52
C ALA A 42 2.27 9.29 3.66
N GLY A 43 2.93 10.40 3.30
CA GLY A 43 2.34 11.45 2.46
C GLY A 43 1.90 10.95 1.10
N PHE A 44 2.68 10.05 0.47
CA PHE A 44 2.29 9.37 -0.76
C PHE A 44 1.02 8.54 -0.57
N SER A 45 1.01 7.63 0.42
CA SER A 45 -0.13 6.74 0.69
C SER A 45 -1.39 7.51 1.06
N LEU A 46 -1.27 8.56 1.87
CA LEU A 46 -2.38 9.44 2.23
C LEU A 46 -2.95 10.15 0.99
N ALA A 47 -2.11 10.69 0.12
CA ALA A 47 -2.53 11.35 -1.11
C ALA A 47 -3.26 10.38 -2.06
N VAL A 48 -2.76 9.13 -2.19
CA VAL A 48 -3.47 8.08 -2.94
C VAL A 48 -4.83 7.79 -2.31
N ALA A 49 -4.90 7.60 -0.99
CA ALA A 49 -6.15 7.32 -0.28
C ALA A 49 -7.21 8.41 -0.53
N CYS A 50 -6.81 9.68 -0.48
CA CYS A 50 -7.69 10.82 -0.71
C CYS A 50 -8.20 10.89 -2.16
N GLY A 51 -7.37 10.50 -3.14
CA GLY A 51 -7.65 10.69 -4.56
C GLY A 51 -8.31 9.51 -5.26
N VAL A 52 -8.09 8.26 -4.82
CA VAL A 52 -8.40 7.07 -5.62
C VAL A 52 -9.87 6.86 -5.92
N ILE A 53 -10.76 7.15 -4.97
CA ILE A 53 -12.22 7.01 -5.16
C ILE A 53 -12.73 8.04 -6.17
N THR A 54 -12.29 9.28 -6.00
CA THR A 54 -12.56 10.40 -6.92
C THR A 54 -12.08 10.09 -8.32
N ALA A 55 -10.86 9.62 -8.46
CA ALA A 55 -10.25 9.29 -9.73
C ALA A 55 -11.03 8.21 -10.49
N GLY A 56 -11.58 7.21 -9.80
CA GLY A 56 -12.46 6.23 -10.42
C GLY A 56 -13.65 6.85 -11.13
N ARG A 57 -14.33 7.80 -10.47
CA ARG A 57 -15.47 8.54 -11.05
C ARG A 57 -15.06 9.48 -12.18
N LEU A 58 -13.92 10.16 -12.05
CA LEU A 58 -13.37 11.02 -13.11
C LEU A 58 -13.09 10.22 -14.39
N GLY A 59 -12.56 9.00 -14.27
CA GLY A 59 -12.32 8.13 -15.42
C GLY A 59 -13.59 7.72 -16.16
N ASP A 60 -14.66 7.44 -15.42
CA ASP A 60 -15.95 7.12 -16.03
C ASP A 60 -16.55 8.32 -16.80
N LEU A 61 -16.31 9.55 -16.33
CA LEU A 61 -16.81 10.79 -16.96
C LEU A 61 -15.97 11.23 -18.15
N PHE A 62 -14.64 11.35 -17.94
CA PHE A 62 -13.73 12.01 -18.91
C PHE A 62 -13.00 11.03 -19.82
N GLY A 63 -13.08 9.74 -19.54
CA GLY A 63 -12.40 8.67 -20.26
C GLY A 63 -11.23 8.10 -19.46
N ARG A 64 -11.19 6.78 -19.39
CA ARG A 64 -10.24 6.03 -18.55
C ARG A 64 -8.82 6.14 -19.07
N ARG A 65 -8.61 6.01 -20.40
CA ARG A 65 -7.30 6.19 -21.01
C ARG A 65 -6.76 7.61 -20.81
N ARG A 66 -7.60 8.64 -21.00
CA ARG A 66 -7.19 10.03 -20.84
C ARG A 66 -6.77 10.31 -19.41
N LEU A 67 -7.54 9.83 -18.43
CA LEU A 67 -7.22 10.04 -17.03
C LEU A 67 -5.99 9.25 -16.59
N TYR A 68 -5.81 8.03 -17.12
CA TYR A 68 -4.59 7.26 -16.93
C TYR A 68 -3.36 7.99 -17.53
N ALA A 69 -3.48 8.55 -18.72
CA ALA A 69 -2.41 9.33 -19.37
C ALA A 69 -2.03 10.56 -18.54
N LEU A 70 -3.03 11.31 -18.05
CA LEU A 70 -2.83 12.46 -17.18
C LEU A 70 -2.11 12.05 -15.89
N GLY A 71 -2.59 10.99 -15.23
CA GLY A 71 -1.96 10.45 -14.03
C GLY A 71 -0.51 10.03 -14.27
N LEU A 72 -0.25 9.32 -15.38
CA LEU A 72 1.10 8.87 -15.74
C LEU A 72 2.05 10.05 -16.03
N ALA A 73 1.56 11.09 -16.72
CA ALA A 73 2.33 12.32 -16.98
C ALA A 73 2.65 13.05 -15.67
N LEU A 74 1.64 13.27 -14.82
CA LEU A 74 1.82 13.92 -13.53
C LEU A 74 2.73 13.11 -12.60
N PHE A 75 2.62 11.77 -12.60
CA PHE A 75 3.49 10.89 -11.81
C PHE A 75 4.96 11.01 -12.26
N THR A 76 5.18 11.03 -13.58
CA THR A 76 6.53 11.19 -14.15
C THR A 76 7.12 12.56 -13.80
N LEU A 77 6.33 13.63 -13.89
CA LEU A 77 6.75 14.99 -13.50
C LEU A 77 7.01 15.10 -11.99
N ALA A 78 6.16 14.52 -11.16
CA ALA A 78 6.35 14.49 -9.72
C ALA A 78 7.59 13.65 -9.34
N SER A 79 7.86 12.55 -10.07
CA SER A 79 9.10 11.77 -9.91
C SER A 79 10.33 12.60 -10.25
N LEU A 80 10.28 13.41 -11.31
CA LEU A 80 11.34 14.38 -11.62
C LEU A 80 11.52 15.39 -10.47
N MET A 81 10.42 15.96 -9.96
CA MET A 81 10.45 16.89 -8.84
C MET A 81 11.11 16.26 -7.59
N CYS A 82 10.79 15.00 -7.27
CA CYS A 82 11.44 14.26 -6.18
C CYS A 82 12.94 14.04 -6.46
N GLY A 83 13.29 13.66 -7.70
CA GLY A 83 14.67 13.36 -8.08
C GLY A 83 15.59 14.58 -8.13
N VAL A 84 15.05 15.79 -8.29
CA VAL A 84 15.81 17.05 -8.26
C VAL A 84 15.58 17.87 -7.00
N ALA A 85 14.93 17.31 -5.98
CA ALA A 85 14.58 18.03 -4.79
C ALA A 85 15.81 18.61 -4.06
N PRO A 86 15.87 19.93 -3.83
CA PRO A 86 16.98 20.58 -3.13
C PRO A 86 16.86 20.47 -1.61
N GLY A 87 15.70 20.04 -1.09
CA GLY A 87 15.43 19.94 0.34
C GLY A 87 14.20 19.10 0.62
N VAL A 88 14.04 18.74 1.88
CA VAL A 88 13.01 17.83 2.38
C VAL A 88 11.58 18.27 2.07
N THR A 89 11.30 19.56 2.15
CA THR A 89 9.96 20.12 1.88
C THR A 89 9.52 19.88 0.42
N VAL A 90 10.44 20.11 -0.53
CA VAL A 90 10.17 19.87 -1.96
C VAL A 90 9.98 18.38 -2.22
N LEU A 91 10.78 17.53 -1.56
CA LEU A 91 10.63 16.08 -1.66
C LEU A 91 9.25 15.63 -1.15
N ILE A 92 8.82 16.08 0.03
CA ILE A 92 7.49 15.77 0.58
C ILE A 92 6.38 16.25 -0.35
N ALA A 93 6.47 17.48 -0.87
CA ALA A 93 5.50 18.00 -1.84
C ALA A 93 5.46 17.13 -3.11
N GLY A 94 6.62 16.71 -3.62
CA GLY A 94 6.74 15.78 -4.74
C GLY A 94 6.09 14.42 -4.43
N ARG A 95 6.28 13.87 -3.23
CA ARG A 95 5.65 12.62 -2.78
C ARG A 95 4.13 12.72 -2.73
N VAL A 96 3.59 13.82 -2.23
CA VAL A 96 2.14 14.07 -2.24
C VAL A 96 1.63 14.18 -3.67
N ALA A 97 2.33 14.90 -4.54
CA ALA A 97 1.98 15.02 -5.95
C ALA A 97 2.03 13.66 -6.69
N GLN A 98 3.06 12.83 -6.43
CA GLN A 98 3.14 11.45 -6.93
C GLN A 98 1.96 10.61 -6.45
N GLY A 99 1.56 10.72 -5.18
CA GLY A 99 0.42 10.00 -4.61
C GLY A 99 -0.89 10.38 -5.30
N LEU A 100 -1.16 11.67 -5.52
CA LEU A 100 -2.33 12.14 -6.26
C LEU A 100 -2.33 11.64 -7.71
N ALA A 101 -1.17 11.65 -8.36
CA ALA A 101 -1.01 11.13 -9.72
C ALA A 101 -1.23 9.60 -9.78
N ALA A 102 -0.71 8.83 -8.82
CA ALA A 102 -0.94 7.40 -8.70
C ALA A 102 -2.43 7.08 -8.46
N ALA A 103 -3.13 7.92 -7.67
CA ALA A 103 -4.56 7.81 -7.49
C ALA A 103 -5.34 7.91 -8.81
N LEU A 104 -4.91 8.79 -9.73
CA LEU A 104 -5.52 8.90 -11.06
C LEU A 104 -5.28 7.65 -11.92
N MET A 105 -4.15 6.97 -11.76
CA MET A 105 -3.77 5.80 -12.58
C MET A 105 -4.42 4.50 -12.12
N SER A 106 -4.38 4.22 -10.82
CA SER A 106 -4.67 2.89 -10.26
C SER A 106 -6.07 2.36 -10.62
N PRO A 107 -7.18 3.10 -10.40
CA PRO A 107 -8.51 2.61 -10.74
C PRO A 107 -8.72 2.49 -12.25
N GLN A 108 -8.04 3.32 -13.05
CA GLN A 108 -8.17 3.28 -14.51
C GLN A 108 -7.51 2.02 -15.09
N ALA A 109 -6.33 1.63 -14.58
CA ALA A 109 -5.67 0.39 -15.00
C ALA A 109 -6.60 -0.81 -14.81
N LEU A 110 -7.19 -0.97 -13.62
CA LEU A 110 -8.12 -2.06 -13.31
C LEU A 110 -9.39 -2.01 -14.17
N ALA A 111 -9.96 -0.81 -14.36
CA ALA A 111 -11.16 -0.61 -15.16
C ALA A 111 -10.92 -0.91 -16.65
N ILE A 112 -9.79 -0.49 -17.22
CA ILE A 112 -9.41 -0.79 -18.60
C ILE A 112 -9.19 -2.30 -18.77
N LEU A 113 -8.47 -2.95 -17.84
CA LEU A 113 -8.28 -4.41 -17.86
C LEU A 113 -9.62 -5.15 -17.81
N GLY A 114 -10.53 -4.70 -16.93
CA GLY A 114 -11.84 -5.29 -16.74
C GLY A 114 -12.76 -5.19 -17.97
N THR A 115 -12.62 -4.13 -18.77
CA THR A 115 -13.47 -3.88 -19.95
C THR A 115 -12.86 -4.36 -21.26
N ALA A 116 -11.53 -4.30 -21.39
CA ALA A 116 -10.84 -4.67 -22.62
C ALA A 116 -10.61 -6.18 -22.78
N PHE A 117 -10.66 -6.95 -21.69
CA PHE A 117 -10.48 -8.40 -21.70
C PHE A 117 -11.72 -9.12 -21.18
N THR A 118 -12.07 -10.27 -21.76
CA THR A 118 -13.20 -11.10 -21.35
C THR A 118 -12.76 -12.55 -21.07
N GLY A 119 -13.55 -13.31 -20.34
CA GLY A 119 -13.35 -14.72 -20.08
C GLY A 119 -11.96 -15.06 -19.54
N ARG A 120 -11.29 -16.05 -20.14
CA ARG A 120 -9.94 -16.50 -19.74
C ARG A 120 -8.86 -15.42 -19.93
N ALA A 121 -8.99 -14.57 -20.97
CA ALA A 121 -8.06 -13.48 -21.21
C ALA A 121 -8.09 -12.44 -20.08
N ARG A 122 -9.28 -12.15 -19.54
CA ARG A 122 -9.44 -11.28 -18.38
C ARG A 122 -8.74 -11.84 -17.13
N ALA A 123 -8.97 -13.13 -16.84
CA ALA A 123 -8.32 -13.79 -15.71
C ALA A 123 -6.78 -13.72 -15.83
N ARG A 124 -6.25 -13.97 -17.03
CA ARG A 124 -4.81 -13.87 -17.32
C ARG A 124 -4.28 -12.43 -17.14
N ALA A 125 -5.03 -11.44 -17.61
CA ALA A 125 -4.63 -10.01 -17.45
C ALA A 125 -4.55 -9.59 -15.98
N PHE A 126 -5.51 -10.02 -15.14
CA PHE A 126 -5.46 -9.78 -13.71
C PHE A 126 -4.36 -10.56 -12.99
N SER A 127 -4.03 -11.78 -13.47
CA SER A 127 -2.86 -12.51 -12.96
C SER A 127 -1.55 -11.79 -13.26
N VAL A 128 -1.40 -11.22 -14.47
CA VAL A 128 -0.23 -10.41 -14.84
C VAL A 128 -0.17 -9.14 -14.01
N TYR A 129 -1.32 -8.49 -13.73
CA TYR A 129 -1.40 -7.35 -12.82
C TYR A 129 -0.87 -7.71 -11.41
N GLY A 130 -1.36 -8.81 -10.83
CA GLY A 130 -0.90 -9.28 -9.52
C GLY A 130 0.59 -9.64 -9.51
N LEU A 131 1.07 -10.31 -10.58
CA LEU A 131 2.49 -10.61 -10.73
C LEU A 131 3.34 -9.34 -10.81
N THR A 132 2.90 -8.33 -11.56
CA THR A 132 3.59 -7.04 -11.69
C THR A 132 3.71 -6.35 -10.33
N MET A 133 2.62 -6.31 -9.55
CA MET A 133 2.63 -5.76 -8.19
C MET A 133 3.60 -6.52 -7.29
N GLY A 134 3.57 -7.85 -7.33
CA GLY A 134 4.45 -8.69 -6.51
C GLY A 134 5.93 -8.54 -6.89
N VAL A 135 6.25 -8.51 -8.17
CA VAL A 135 7.63 -8.28 -8.66
C VAL A 135 8.12 -6.89 -8.21
N ALA A 136 7.28 -5.85 -8.33
CA ALA A 136 7.65 -4.51 -7.88
C ALA A 136 7.90 -4.45 -6.36
N ALA A 137 7.06 -5.12 -5.56
CA ALA A 137 7.22 -5.18 -4.11
C ALA A 137 8.51 -5.88 -3.68
N VAL A 138 8.80 -7.03 -4.29
CA VAL A 138 9.96 -7.86 -3.98
C VAL A 138 11.27 -7.23 -4.44
N PHE A 139 11.30 -6.80 -5.70
CA PHE A 139 12.53 -6.30 -6.31
C PHE A 139 12.71 -4.78 -6.13
N GLY A 140 11.71 -4.06 -5.65
CA GLY A 140 11.79 -2.61 -5.44
C GLY A 140 12.95 -2.21 -4.54
N GLN A 141 13.14 -2.93 -3.44
CA GLN A 141 14.25 -2.71 -2.51
C GLN A 141 15.60 -3.01 -3.16
N LEU A 142 15.70 -4.13 -3.90
CA LEU A 142 16.94 -4.50 -4.59
C LEU A 142 17.28 -3.51 -5.71
N ILE A 143 16.28 -3.14 -6.52
CA ILE A 143 16.46 -2.14 -7.61
C ILE A 143 16.93 -0.82 -7.02
N GLY A 144 16.30 -0.35 -5.92
CA GLY A 144 16.74 0.85 -5.22
C GLY A 144 18.17 0.75 -4.70
N GLY A 145 18.52 -0.38 -4.09
CA GLY A 145 19.87 -0.63 -3.61
C GLY A 145 20.92 -0.60 -4.74
N VAL A 146 20.62 -1.25 -5.88
CA VAL A 146 21.49 -1.21 -7.07
C VAL A 146 21.64 0.21 -7.61
N LEU A 147 20.54 0.96 -7.74
CA LEU A 147 20.60 2.32 -8.28
C LEU A 147 21.40 3.27 -7.40
N ILE A 148 21.22 3.18 -6.07
CA ILE A 148 21.96 4.02 -5.11
C ILE A 148 23.43 3.64 -5.11
N GLN A 149 23.75 2.34 -5.10
CA GLN A 149 25.14 1.85 -5.07
C GLN A 149 25.89 2.15 -6.37
N ALA A 150 25.19 2.08 -7.52
CA ALA A 150 25.78 2.41 -8.81
C ALA A 150 26.11 3.91 -8.96
N ASP A 151 25.44 4.75 -8.18
CA ASP A 151 25.64 6.20 -8.10
C ASP A 151 25.81 6.87 -9.48
N LEU A 152 24.99 6.45 -10.44
CA LEU A 152 25.08 6.94 -11.82
C LEU A 152 24.99 8.47 -11.84
N PHE A 153 25.99 9.11 -12.36
CA PHE A 153 26.10 10.58 -12.46
C PHE A 153 26.09 11.32 -11.11
N GLY A 154 26.43 10.66 -10.01
CA GLY A 154 26.40 11.26 -8.67
C GLY A 154 24.96 11.50 -8.14
N LEU A 155 23.97 10.77 -8.66
CA LEU A 155 22.57 10.97 -8.33
C LEU A 155 22.17 10.29 -7.02
N GLY A 156 22.94 9.30 -6.55
CA GLY A 156 22.66 8.59 -5.30
C GLY A 156 21.19 8.12 -5.20
N TRP A 157 20.54 8.46 -4.08
CA TRP A 157 19.13 8.12 -3.82
C TRP A 157 18.12 8.76 -4.81
N ARG A 158 18.49 9.85 -5.46
CA ARG A 158 17.66 10.53 -6.46
C ARG A 158 17.33 9.62 -7.65
N SER A 159 18.24 8.71 -7.98
CA SER A 159 18.05 7.70 -9.04
C SER A 159 16.81 6.82 -8.82
N CYS A 160 16.41 6.58 -7.55
CA CYS A 160 15.20 5.84 -7.21
C CYS A 160 13.90 6.51 -7.72
N PHE A 161 13.90 7.83 -7.84
CA PHE A 161 12.79 8.58 -8.42
C PHE A 161 12.94 8.77 -9.92
N LEU A 162 14.17 9.08 -10.39
CA LEU A 162 14.44 9.37 -11.78
C LEU A 162 14.29 8.14 -12.70
N VAL A 163 14.37 6.92 -12.18
CA VAL A 163 14.11 5.67 -12.92
C VAL A 163 12.69 5.63 -13.50
N ASN A 164 11.74 6.34 -12.91
CA ASN A 164 10.38 6.45 -13.40
C ASN A 164 10.27 7.27 -14.71
N LEU A 165 11.22 8.17 -15.00
CA LEU A 165 11.16 9.07 -16.15
C LEU A 165 11.21 8.33 -17.50
N PRO A 166 12.23 7.47 -17.78
CA PRO A 166 12.27 6.75 -19.04
C PRO A 166 11.09 5.78 -19.20
N ILE A 167 10.64 5.12 -18.11
CA ILE A 167 9.51 4.21 -18.15
C ILE A 167 8.22 4.98 -18.44
N GLY A 168 8.00 6.09 -17.74
CA GLY A 168 6.83 6.96 -17.92
C GLY A 168 6.77 7.59 -19.30
N ALA A 169 7.88 8.11 -19.79
CA ALA A 169 7.96 8.70 -21.13
C ALA A 169 7.64 7.68 -22.24
N LEU A 170 8.22 6.48 -22.16
CA LEU A 170 7.94 5.39 -23.08
C LEU A 170 6.47 4.95 -23.02
N ALA A 171 5.95 4.76 -21.82
CA ALA A 171 4.56 4.37 -21.62
C ALA A 171 3.58 5.43 -22.15
N LEU A 172 3.85 6.73 -21.92
CA LEU A 172 3.05 7.84 -22.46
C LEU A 172 3.07 7.87 -23.99
N ALA A 173 4.23 7.66 -24.63
CA ALA A 173 4.37 7.64 -26.07
C ALA A 173 3.58 6.48 -26.71
N LEU A 174 3.54 5.32 -26.06
CA LEU A 174 2.87 4.12 -26.57
C LEU A 174 1.38 4.06 -26.22
N LEU A 175 0.95 4.74 -25.15
CA LEU A 175 -0.41 4.67 -24.62
C LEU A 175 -1.50 5.01 -25.66
N PRO A 176 -1.40 6.12 -26.43
CA PRO A 176 -2.46 6.48 -27.39
C PRO A 176 -2.66 5.47 -28.50
N ARG A 177 -1.58 4.75 -28.87
CA ARG A 177 -1.60 3.77 -29.97
C ARG A 177 -2.08 2.38 -29.50
N LEU A 178 -1.79 2.02 -28.24
CA LEU A 178 -1.98 0.65 -27.77
C LEU A 178 -3.19 0.48 -26.84
N VAL A 179 -3.70 1.54 -26.24
CA VAL A 179 -4.81 1.48 -25.30
C VAL A 179 -6.04 2.19 -25.88
N PRO A 180 -7.15 1.47 -26.10
CA PRO A 180 -8.38 2.09 -26.59
C PRO A 180 -9.01 2.96 -25.49
N GLU A 181 -9.73 4.01 -25.92
CA GLU A 181 -10.51 4.81 -24.96
C GLU A 181 -11.75 4.05 -24.52
N SER A 182 -12.08 4.16 -23.24
CA SER A 182 -13.31 3.63 -22.66
C SER A 182 -13.89 4.61 -21.63
N ARG A 183 -15.21 4.63 -21.51
CA ARG A 183 -15.96 5.45 -20.57
C ARG A 183 -16.94 4.60 -19.79
N GLY A 184 -17.40 5.10 -18.66
CA GLY A 184 -18.52 4.49 -17.93
C GLY A 184 -19.83 4.64 -18.71
N THR A 185 -20.72 3.65 -18.59
CA THR A 185 -22.03 3.63 -19.32
C THR A 185 -23.14 4.40 -18.60
N GLY A 186 -22.88 4.95 -17.40
CA GLY A 186 -23.88 5.65 -16.56
C GLY A 186 -23.71 7.16 -16.55
N ARG A 187 -24.78 7.88 -16.14
CA ARG A 187 -24.72 9.30 -15.77
C ARG A 187 -23.95 9.43 -14.44
N ALA A 188 -22.64 9.34 -14.47
CA ALA A 188 -21.83 9.58 -13.29
C ALA A 188 -21.95 11.05 -12.87
N ARG A 189 -22.37 11.30 -11.63
CA ARG A 189 -22.30 12.63 -11.01
C ARG A 189 -21.16 12.59 -9.99
N LEU A 190 -20.40 13.69 -9.93
CA LEU A 190 -19.35 13.84 -8.92
C LEU A 190 -20.00 14.23 -7.59
N ASP A 191 -19.73 13.45 -6.57
CA ASP A 191 -20.08 13.77 -5.19
C ASP A 191 -18.93 14.55 -4.55
N ILE A 192 -18.81 15.83 -4.91
CA ILE A 192 -17.73 16.72 -4.42
C ILE A 192 -17.79 16.85 -2.89
N ALA A 193 -18.98 16.93 -2.30
CA ALA A 193 -19.11 17.06 -0.86
C ALA A 193 -18.63 15.80 -0.12
N GLY A 194 -19.00 14.61 -0.61
CA GLY A 194 -18.48 13.35 -0.06
C GLY A 194 -16.95 13.22 -0.21
N MET A 195 -16.40 13.65 -1.35
CA MET A 195 -14.96 13.67 -1.58
C MET A 195 -14.23 14.57 -0.59
N VAL A 196 -14.72 15.80 -0.39
CA VAL A 196 -14.11 16.75 0.56
C VAL A 196 -14.19 16.22 1.98
N LEU A 197 -15.37 15.69 2.39
CA LEU A 197 -15.54 15.12 3.73
C LEU A 197 -14.59 13.97 4.03
N VAL A 198 -14.46 12.99 3.13
CA VAL A 198 -13.57 11.83 3.35
C VAL A 198 -12.10 12.26 3.32
N THR A 199 -11.73 13.18 2.44
CA THR A 199 -10.36 13.71 2.36
C THR A 199 -9.96 14.43 3.65
N LEU A 200 -10.82 15.34 4.13
CA LEU A 200 -10.56 16.06 5.40
C LEU A 200 -10.54 15.10 6.60
N ALA A 201 -11.42 14.09 6.61
CA ALA A 201 -11.42 13.06 7.65
C ALA A 201 -10.11 12.26 7.69
N LEU A 202 -9.59 11.86 6.51
CA LEU A 202 -8.32 11.14 6.39
C LEU A 202 -7.13 12.00 6.82
N ILE A 203 -7.08 13.26 6.39
CA ILE A 203 -6.04 14.19 6.81
C ILE A 203 -6.10 14.40 8.32
N ALA A 204 -7.29 14.66 8.88
CA ALA A 204 -7.48 14.86 10.31
C ALA A 204 -7.12 13.63 11.15
N ALA A 205 -7.21 12.41 10.60
CA ALA A 205 -6.82 11.19 11.27
C ALA A 205 -5.30 10.93 11.20
N VAL A 206 -4.66 11.19 10.06
CA VAL A 206 -3.26 10.79 9.82
C VAL A 206 -2.28 11.88 10.25
N LEU A 207 -2.60 13.16 10.04
CA LEU A 207 -1.73 14.28 10.38
C LEU A 207 -1.26 14.27 11.85
N PRO A 208 -2.14 14.11 12.86
CA PRO A 208 -1.71 14.07 14.24
C PRO A 208 -0.86 12.85 14.60
N LEU A 209 -0.99 11.73 13.88
CA LEU A 209 -0.13 10.57 14.10
C LEU A 209 1.30 10.83 13.63
N ILE A 210 1.49 11.58 12.54
CA ILE A 210 2.81 11.92 12.00
C ILE A 210 3.48 13.00 12.85
N GLN A 211 2.77 14.10 13.15
CA GLN A 211 3.36 15.27 13.80
C GLN A 211 3.21 15.30 15.33
N GLY A 212 2.24 14.56 15.86
CA GLY A 212 1.89 14.65 17.28
C GLY A 212 3.02 14.23 18.20
N GLN A 213 3.80 13.22 17.83
CA GLN A 213 4.93 12.77 18.64
C GLN A 213 6.04 13.82 18.73
N ALA A 214 6.46 14.38 17.61
CA ALA A 214 7.49 15.42 17.56
C ALA A 214 7.06 16.69 18.34
N ALA A 215 5.76 16.99 18.31
CA ALA A 215 5.16 18.13 19.02
C ALA A 215 4.78 17.84 20.49
N GLY A 216 5.00 16.61 21.00
CA GLY A 216 4.64 16.26 22.39
C GLY A 216 3.14 16.06 22.63
N TRP A 217 2.37 15.68 21.61
CA TRP A 217 0.92 15.45 21.66
C TRP A 217 0.11 16.65 22.17
N PRO A 218 0.23 17.83 21.56
CA PRO A 218 -0.50 19.03 21.95
C PRO A 218 -2.01 18.88 21.73
N LEU A 219 -2.82 19.77 22.31
CA LEU A 219 -4.28 19.71 22.26
C LEU A 219 -4.84 19.60 20.84
N TRP A 220 -4.21 20.24 19.85
CA TRP A 220 -4.68 20.18 18.46
C TRP A 220 -4.69 18.76 17.89
N THR A 221 -3.80 17.86 18.35
CA THR A 221 -3.76 16.46 17.88
C THR A 221 -5.02 15.70 18.31
N TRP A 222 -5.46 15.90 19.54
CA TRP A 222 -6.69 15.29 20.07
C TRP A 222 -7.93 15.89 19.45
N LEU A 223 -7.96 17.20 19.23
CA LEU A 223 -9.02 17.89 18.50
C LEU A 223 -9.09 17.40 17.04
N SER A 224 -7.95 17.13 16.41
CA SER A 224 -7.89 16.56 15.05
C SER A 224 -8.47 15.14 14.99
N PHE A 225 -8.19 14.27 15.97
CA PHE A 225 -8.83 12.97 16.06
C PHE A 225 -10.34 13.08 16.27
N ALA A 226 -10.78 13.97 17.14
CA ALA A 226 -12.21 14.23 17.33
C ALA A 226 -12.86 14.75 16.03
N ALA A 227 -12.22 15.68 15.34
CA ALA A 227 -12.66 16.18 14.04
C ALA A 227 -12.73 15.06 12.99
N ALA A 228 -11.73 14.16 12.96
CA ALA A 228 -11.74 13.00 12.07
C ALA A 228 -12.98 12.11 12.33
N ALA A 229 -13.29 11.80 13.58
CA ALA A 229 -14.44 11.00 13.94
C ALA A 229 -15.77 11.68 13.50
N VAL A 230 -15.90 12.98 13.72
CA VAL A 230 -17.07 13.78 13.30
C VAL A 230 -17.18 13.82 11.78
N LEU A 231 -16.07 14.05 11.06
CA LEU A 231 -16.06 14.11 9.60
C LEU A 231 -16.37 12.74 8.97
N PHE A 232 -15.85 11.64 9.51
CA PHE A 232 -16.22 10.28 9.07
C PHE A 232 -17.67 9.97 9.34
N GLY A 233 -18.18 10.31 10.53
CA GLY A 233 -19.59 10.17 10.86
C GLY A 233 -20.49 11.00 9.94
N GLY A 234 -20.12 12.26 9.70
CA GLY A 234 -20.79 13.16 8.76
C GLY A 234 -20.76 12.63 7.32
N PHE A 235 -19.60 12.11 6.88
CA PHE A 235 -19.48 11.45 5.57
C PHE A 235 -20.44 10.27 5.43
N VAL A 236 -20.48 9.37 6.40
CA VAL A 236 -21.38 8.19 6.37
C VAL A 236 -22.84 8.63 6.35
N ALA A 237 -23.23 9.57 7.23
CA ALA A 237 -24.58 10.10 7.28
C ALA A 237 -24.99 10.77 5.95
N TYR A 238 -24.08 11.55 5.38
CA TYR A 238 -24.27 12.22 4.09
C TYR A 238 -24.45 11.21 2.95
N GLN A 239 -23.62 10.17 2.87
CA GLN A 239 -23.71 9.13 1.83
C GLN A 239 -25.04 8.36 1.93
N ILE A 240 -25.48 8.01 3.14
CA ILE A 240 -26.77 7.37 3.38
C ILE A 240 -27.91 8.30 2.94
N GLY A 241 -27.85 9.58 3.31
CA GLY A 241 -28.84 10.58 2.94
C GLY A 241 -28.92 10.79 1.43
N LEU A 242 -27.78 10.85 0.75
CA LEU A 242 -27.68 11.00 -0.70
C LEU A 242 -28.27 9.78 -1.43
N GLY A 243 -27.96 8.56 -0.97
CA GLY A 243 -28.51 7.32 -1.52
C GLY A 243 -30.04 7.25 -1.38
N ARG A 244 -30.58 7.62 -0.21
CA ARG A 244 -32.04 7.65 0.04
C ARG A 244 -32.75 8.64 -0.85
N ARG A 245 -32.14 9.73 -1.28
CA ARG A 245 -32.68 10.75 -2.19
C ARG A 245 -32.54 10.37 -3.68
N GLY A 246 -32.09 9.14 -3.99
CA GLY A 246 -31.83 8.70 -5.37
C GLY A 246 -30.62 9.38 -6.03
N GLY A 247 -29.75 10.00 -5.25
CA GLY A 247 -28.47 10.52 -5.72
C GLY A 247 -27.47 9.42 -6.03
N ALA A 248 -26.27 9.81 -6.49
CA ALA A 248 -25.17 8.89 -6.77
C ALA A 248 -24.10 9.03 -5.66
N PRO A 249 -24.21 8.28 -4.56
CA PRO A 249 -23.23 8.35 -3.48
C PRO A 249 -21.84 7.91 -3.99
N LEU A 250 -20.79 8.46 -3.39
CA LEU A 250 -19.41 8.10 -3.70
C LEU A 250 -19.16 6.62 -3.39
N ILE A 251 -19.70 6.18 -2.27
CA ILE A 251 -19.68 4.80 -1.80
C ILE A 251 -21.12 4.38 -1.50
N ASP A 252 -21.54 3.26 -2.11
CA ASP A 252 -22.88 2.73 -1.85
C ASP A 252 -22.91 2.14 -0.43
N PRO A 253 -23.76 2.68 0.47
CA PRO A 253 -23.88 2.16 1.84
C PRO A 253 -24.34 0.70 1.92
N GLU A 254 -24.98 0.17 0.87
CA GLU A 254 -25.40 -1.24 0.82
C GLU A 254 -24.22 -2.21 0.85
N LEU A 255 -23.05 -1.81 0.34
CA LEU A 255 -21.85 -2.61 0.39
C LEU A 255 -21.44 -2.99 1.84
N PHE A 256 -21.68 -2.09 2.79
CA PHE A 256 -21.32 -2.31 4.20
C PHE A 256 -22.31 -3.20 4.96
N ARG A 257 -23.49 -3.50 4.39
CA ARG A 257 -24.41 -4.49 4.96
C ARG A 257 -23.85 -5.91 4.88
N ALA A 258 -22.99 -6.17 3.89
CA ALA A 258 -22.30 -7.46 3.78
C ALA A 258 -21.18 -7.53 4.82
N ARG A 259 -21.40 -8.32 5.89
CA ARG A 259 -20.39 -8.52 6.96
C ARG A 259 -19.01 -8.89 6.42
N THR A 260 -18.95 -9.71 5.37
CA THR A 260 -17.69 -10.11 4.72
C THR A 260 -16.96 -8.94 4.12
N PHE A 261 -17.67 -7.98 3.50
CA PHE A 261 -17.06 -6.78 2.95
C PHE A 261 -16.53 -5.86 4.06
N SER A 262 -17.35 -5.54 5.07
CA SER A 262 -16.97 -4.63 6.16
C SER A 262 -15.82 -5.16 7.00
N LEU A 263 -15.88 -6.42 7.45
CA LEU A 263 -14.77 -7.05 8.17
C LEU A 263 -13.54 -7.19 7.30
N GLY A 264 -13.73 -7.48 6.01
CA GLY A 264 -12.65 -7.56 5.04
C GLY A 264 -11.91 -6.25 4.85
N LEU A 265 -12.62 -5.12 4.83
CA LEU A 265 -12.01 -3.79 4.77
C LEU A 265 -11.17 -3.49 6.02
N VAL A 266 -11.71 -3.80 7.21
CA VAL A 266 -10.94 -3.66 8.46
C VAL A 266 -9.70 -4.54 8.44
N ALA A 267 -9.83 -5.80 7.99
CA ALA A 267 -8.68 -6.71 7.84
C ALA A 267 -7.64 -6.15 6.86
N GLN A 268 -8.07 -5.52 5.76
CA GLN A 268 -7.16 -4.87 4.81
C GLN A 268 -6.43 -3.66 5.41
N VAL A 269 -7.12 -2.79 6.17
CA VAL A 269 -6.47 -1.67 6.86
C VAL A 269 -5.40 -2.19 7.81
N VAL A 270 -5.73 -3.17 8.66
CA VAL A 270 -4.79 -3.72 9.65
C VAL A 270 -3.62 -4.43 8.98
N PHE A 271 -3.87 -5.25 7.95
CA PHE A 271 -2.84 -5.94 7.17
C PHE A 271 -1.84 -4.95 6.55
N TRP A 272 -2.32 -3.91 5.87
CA TRP A 272 -1.45 -2.91 5.25
C TRP A 272 -0.76 -2.00 6.24
N THR A 273 -1.33 -1.82 7.45
CA THR A 273 -0.64 -1.21 8.59
C THR A 273 0.62 -1.99 8.94
N GLY A 274 0.55 -3.31 8.99
CA GLY A 274 1.71 -4.18 9.21
C GLY A 274 2.72 -4.10 8.08
N GLN A 275 2.27 -4.24 6.83
CA GLN A 275 3.15 -4.32 5.66
C GLN A 275 4.01 -3.07 5.48
N ALA A 276 3.38 -1.88 5.45
CA ALA A 276 4.11 -0.63 5.26
C ALA A 276 5.12 -0.35 6.38
N SER A 277 4.74 -0.68 7.62
CA SER A 277 5.60 -0.56 8.80
C SER A 277 6.83 -1.47 8.72
N PHE A 278 6.63 -2.72 8.33
CA PHE A 278 7.68 -3.74 8.30
C PHE A 278 8.84 -3.36 7.37
N PHE A 279 8.51 -3.00 6.12
CA PHE A 279 9.55 -2.63 5.14
C PHE A 279 10.37 -1.42 5.59
N LEU A 280 9.74 -0.43 6.22
CA LEU A 280 10.41 0.75 6.73
C LEU A 280 11.41 0.41 7.85
N VAL A 281 10.95 -0.27 8.90
CA VAL A 281 11.82 -0.52 10.06
C VAL A 281 12.92 -1.53 9.77
N LEU A 282 12.68 -2.50 8.87
CA LEU A 282 13.72 -3.41 8.41
C LEU A 282 14.81 -2.67 7.64
N ALA A 283 14.46 -1.74 6.75
CA ALA A 283 15.43 -0.94 6.01
C ALA A 283 16.30 -0.08 6.96
N LEU A 284 15.67 0.59 7.94
CA LEU A 284 16.38 1.39 8.95
C LEU A 284 17.32 0.52 9.79
N TYR A 285 16.87 -0.65 10.24
CA TYR A 285 17.69 -1.56 11.02
C TYR A 285 18.90 -2.10 10.25
N LEU A 286 18.69 -2.48 8.98
CA LEU A 286 19.78 -3.01 8.15
C LEU A 286 20.83 -1.94 7.80
N GLN A 287 20.41 -0.73 7.47
CA GLN A 287 21.31 0.33 7.01
C GLN A 287 21.89 1.11 8.18
N GLU A 288 21.08 1.62 9.10
CA GLU A 288 21.56 2.45 10.22
C GLU A 288 21.99 1.59 11.42
N GLY A 289 21.35 0.43 11.64
CA GLY A 289 21.68 -0.46 12.75
C GLY A 289 22.90 -1.35 12.48
N HIS A 290 22.97 -1.98 11.28
CA HIS A 290 24.07 -2.84 10.86
C HIS A 290 25.09 -2.16 9.96
N GLY A 291 24.86 -0.92 9.52
CA GLY A 291 25.76 -0.21 8.60
C GLY A 291 25.82 -0.82 7.20
N LEU A 292 24.80 -1.59 6.79
CA LEU A 292 24.81 -2.18 5.45
C LEU A 292 24.65 -1.10 4.38
N SER A 293 25.34 -1.30 3.25
CA SER A 293 25.09 -0.48 2.06
C SER A 293 23.64 -0.67 1.57
N PRO A 294 23.07 0.29 0.85
CA PRO A 294 21.74 0.16 0.26
C PRO A 294 21.56 -1.11 -0.58
N LEU A 295 22.59 -1.51 -1.34
CA LEU A 295 22.58 -2.75 -2.12
C LEU A 295 22.50 -3.99 -1.23
N ASN A 296 23.35 -4.09 -0.22
CA ASN A 296 23.36 -5.23 0.69
C ASN A 296 22.05 -5.33 1.48
N SER A 297 21.50 -4.19 1.90
CA SER A 297 20.16 -4.12 2.47
C SER A 297 19.11 -4.66 1.49
N GLY A 298 19.13 -4.21 0.22
CA GLY A 298 18.24 -4.70 -0.84
C GLY A 298 18.35 -6.20 -1.09
N VAL A 299 19.55 -6.78 -1.03
CA VAL A 299 19.78 -8.23 -1.15
C VAL A 299 19.10 -8.99 -0.02
N VAL A 300 19.13 -8.49 1.21
CA VAL A 300 18.41 -9.14 2.34
C VAL A 300 16.92 -9.21 2.09
N PHE A 301 16.32 -8.18 1.48
CA PHE A 301 14.89 -8.20 1.11
C PHE A 301 14.52 -9.28 0.07
N VAL A 302 15.48 -9.76 -0.72
CA VAL A 302 15.24 -10.87 -1.67
C VAL A 302 14.77 -12.13 -0.94
N ALA A 303 15.15 -12.34 0.32
CA ALA A 303 14.70 -13.48 1.12
C ALA A 303 13.17 -13.46 1.32
N ILE A 304 12.58 -12.27 1.60
CA ILE A 304 11.12 -12.10 1.66
C ILE A 304 10.52 -12.43 0.30
N GLY A 305 11.13 -11.88 -0.74
CA GLY A 305 10.69 -12.08 -2.11
C GLY A 305 10.69 -13.51 -2.55
N ALA A 306 11.69 -14.28 -2.20
CA ALA A 306 11.76 -15.70 -2.51
C ALA A 306 10.58 -16.46 -1.88
N GLY A 307 10.31 -16.23 -0.58
CA GLY A 307 9.15 -16.80 0.10
C GLY A 307 7.84 -16.39 -0.57
N TYR A 308 7.66 -15.11 -0.85
CA TYR A 308 6.48 -14.56 -1.52
C TYR A 308 6.23 -15.21 -2.89
N LEU A 309 7.26 -15.30 -3.74
CA LEU A 309 7.13 -15.87 -5.08
C LEU A 309 6.74 -17.35 -5.04
N VAL A 310 7.30 -18.14 -4.14
CA VAL A 310 6.97 -19.56 -3.98
C VAL A 310 5.49 -19.76 -3.71
N THR A 311 4.91 -19.01 -2.78
CA THR A 311 3.51 -19.18 -2.40
C THR A 311 2.54 -18.43 -3.31
N SER A 312 2.91 -17.25 -3.84
CA SER A 312 2.04 -16.50 -4.75
C SER A 312 1.87 -17.20 -6.11
N THR A 313 2.92 -17.83 -6.66
CA THR A 313 2.83 -18.64 -7.89
C THR A 313 2.05 -19.93 -7.69
N SER A 314 2.11 -20.49 -6.48
CA SER A 314 1.38 -21.70 -6.07
C SER A 314 0.01 -21.41 -5.45
N ALA A 315 -0.41 -20.16 -5.39
CA ALA A 315 -1.59 -19.70 -4.63
C ALA A 315 -2.86 -20.46 -5.01
N HIS A 316 -3.07 -20.79 -6.29
CA HIS A 316 -4.24 -21.54 -6.76
C HIS A 316 -4.25 -22.99 -6.26
N HIS A 317 -3.10 -23.66 -6.19
CA HIS A 317 -2.99 -25.02 -5.64
C HIS A 317 -3.19 -25.01 -4.11
N ILE A 318 -2.62 -24.01 -3.42
CA ILE A 318 -2.79 -23.82 -1.99
C ILE A 318 -4.25 -23.55 -1.67
N ALA A 319 -4.90 -22.64 -2.41
CA ALA A 319 -6.31 -22.31 -2.23
C ALA A 319 -7.24 -23.51 -2.54
N ALA A 320 -6.88 -24.37 -3.50
CA ALA A 320 -7.63 -25.59 -3.78
C ALA A 320 -7.60 -26.59 -2.60
N ARG A 321 -6.49 -26.65 -1.85
CA ARG A 321 -6.33 -27.54 -0.68
C ARG A 321 -6.85 -26.95 0.62
N LEU A 322 -6.50 -25.70 0.92
CA LEU A 322 -6.84 -25.02 2.17
C LEU A 322 -8.18 -24.27 2.12
N GLY A 323 -8.70 -23.98 0.92
CA GLY A 323 -9.95 -23.25 0.74
C GLY A 323 -9.96 -21.93 1.52
N ARG A 324 -10.91 -21.80 2.46
CA ARG A 324 -11.08 -20.61 3.29
C ARG A 324 -9.95 -20.37 4.31
N LEU A 325 -9.16 -21.39 4.60
CA LEU A 325 -8.06 -21.29 5.54
C LEU A 325 -6.78 -20.74 4.91
N THR A 326 -6.75 -20.47 3.61
CA THR A 326 -5.56 -19.96 2.90
C THR A 326 -5.05 -18.66 3.52
N VAL A 327 -5.92 -17.65 3.68
CA VAL A 327 -5.54 -16.36 4.25
C VAL A 327 -5.19 -16.49 5.74
N PRO A 328 -6.02 -17.16 6.58
CA PRO A 328 -5.63 -17.43 7.97
C PRO A 328 -4.28 -18.14 8.13
N ALA A 329 -4.01 -19.15 7.32
CA ALA A 329 -2.72 -19.85 7.36
C ALA A 329 -1.56 -18.94 6.95
N GLY A 330 -1.77 -18.08 5.93
CA GLY A 330 -0.80 -17.09 5.50
C GLY A 330 -0.46 -16.09 6.62
N THR A 331 -1.47 -15.51 7.28
CA THR A 331 -1.25 -14.57 8.39
C THR A 331 -0.58 -15.23 9.60
N LEU A 332 -0.89 -16.50 9.91
CA LEU A 332 -0.18 -17.24 10.97
C LEU A 332 1.29 -17.51 10.61
N LEU A 333 1.60 -17.79 9.34
CA LEU A 333 2.98 -17.88 8.88
C LEU A 333 3.71 -16.54 9.02
N MET A 334 3.05 -15.41 8.75
CA MET A 334 3.63 -14.09 8.96
C MET A 334 3.92 -13.84 10.45
N VAL A 335 2.99 -14.19 11.36
CA VAL A 335 3.25 -14.12 12.81
C VAL A 335 4.48 -14.96 13.18
N ALA A 336 4.60 -16.19 12.67
CA ALA A 336 5.76 -17.05 12.91
C ALA A 336 7.04 -16.46 12.33
N GLY A 337 6.99 -15.90 11.12
CA GLY A 337 8.12 -15.21 10.47
C GLY A 337 8.61 -14.02 11.29
N LEU A 338 7.69 -13.15 11.74
CA LEU A 338 7.99 -12.00 12.60
C LEU A 338 8.56 -12.42 13.96
N ALA A 339 8.06 -13.52 14.56
CA ALA A 339 8.60 -14.07 15.80
C ALA A 339 10.04 -14.62 15.61
N LEU A 340 10.31 -15.30 14.48
CA LEU A 340 11.66 -15.73 14.11
C LEU A 340 12.60 -14.54 13.88
N LEU A 341 12.12 -13.48 13.24
CA LEU A 341 12.86 -12.23 13.05
C LEU A 341 13.16 -11.57 14.39
N TRP A 342 12.20 -11.54 15.33
CA TRP A 342 12.41 -10.98 16.66
C TRP A 342 13.51 -11.73 17.42
N ALA A 343 13.51 -13.06 17.34
CA ALA A 343 14.56 -13.91 17.92
C ALA A 343 15.91 -13.75 17.18
N GLY A 344 15.88 -13.68 15.84
CA GLY A 344 17.04 -13.45 14.98
C GLY A 344 17.69 -12.09 15.23
N ALA A 345 16.90 -11.04 15.39
CA ALA A 345 17.38 -9.69 15.71
C ALA A 345 18.10 -9.62 17.06
N GLY A 346 17.68 -10.44 18.05
CA GLY A 346 18.39 -10.56 19.31
C GLY A 346 19.78 -11.18 19.18
N ARG A 347 19.97 -12.09 18.19
CA ARG A 347 21.28 -12.72 17.89
C ARG A 347 22.13 -11.85 16.97
N ALA A 348 21.51 -11.18 16.01
CA ALA A 348 22.22 -10.31 15.07
C ALA A 348 22.75 -9.05 15.76
N GLY A 349 21.99 -8.44 16.67
CA GLY A 349 22.39 -7.19 17.34
C GLY A 349 22.77 -6.12 16.32
N THR A 350 23.94 -5.48 16.49
CA THR A 350 24.54 -4.54 15.53
C THR A 350 25.73 -5.10 14.77
N SER A 351 26.33 -6.18 15.27
CA SER A 351 27.60 -6.75 14.76
C SER A 351 27.53 -8.24 14.45
N GLY A 352 26.44 -8.91 14.81
CA GLY A 352 26.25 -10.33 14.53
C GLY A 352 25.82 -10.59 13.08
N PRO A 353 25.69 -11.87 12.69
CA PRO A 353 25.41 -12.25 11.31
C PRO A 353 23.96 -11.89 10.91
N VAL A 354 23.83 -11.08 9.87
CA VAL A 354 22.51 -10.71 9.27
C VAL A 354 21.78 -11.95 8.75
N SER A 355 22.50 -13.03 8.42
CA SER A 355 21.90 -14.31 8.03
C SER A 355 20.96 -14.90 9.09
N ALA A 356 21.07 -14.49 10.35
CA ALA A 356 20.13 -14.88 11.40
C ALA A 356 18.70 -14.39 11.15
N LEU A 357 18.51 -13.37 10.31
CA LEU A 357 17.19 -12.84 9.91
C LEU A 357 16.57 -13.64 8.76
N VAL A 358 17.38 -14.28 7.89
CA VAL A 358 16.92 -14.90 6.65
C VAL A 358 15.79 -15.92 6.85
N PRO A 359 15.83 -16.83 7.83
CA PRO A 359 14.74 -17.78 8.03
C PRO A 359 13.39 -17.08 8.31
N GLY A 360 13.42 -16.05 9.17
CA GLY A 360 12.23 -15.27 9.48
C GLY A 360 11.69 -14.53 8.26
N LEU A 361 12.55 -13.93 7.43
CA LEU A 361 12.18 -13.23 6.20
C LEU A 361 11.54 -14.17 5.18
N ILE A 362 12.08 -15.39 5.01
CA ILE A 362 11.50 -16.39 4.09
C ILE A 362 10.10 -16.81 4.58
N VAL A 363 9.97 -17.12 5.87
CA VAL A 363 8.69 -17.56 6.46
C VAL A 363 7.64 -16.45 6.37
N ASP A 364 8.00 -15.20 6.66
CA ASP A 364 7.12 -14.03 6.52
C ASP A 364 6.67 -13.86 5.05
N GLY A 365 7.62 -13.94 4.11
CA GLY A 365 7.33 -13.89 2.67
C GLY A 365 6.40 -15.01 2.19
N LEU A 366 6.58 -16.25 2.68
CA LEU A 366 5.65 -17.36 2.40
C LEU A 366 4.23 -17.02 2.88
N GLY A 367 4.08 -16.46 4.08
CA GLY A 367 2.81 -16.01 4.62
C GLY A 367 2.18 -14.89 3.79
N MET A 368 2.98 -13.88 3.44
CA MET A 368 2.56 -12.74 2.62
C MET A 368 2.00 -13.17 1.26
N GLY A 369 2.65 -14.13 0.57
CA GLY A 369 2.16 -14.64 -0.72
C GLY A 369 0.84 -15.41 -0.62
N MET A 370 0.56 -16.03 0.54
CA MET A 370 -0.71 -16.70 0.82
C MET A 370 -1.82 -15.73 1.26
N ALA A 371 -1.47 -14.54 1.77
CA ALA A 371 -2.44 -13.60 2.33
C ALA A 371 -2.83 -12.49 1.34
N LEU A 372 -1.88 -11.83 0.70
CA LEU A 372 -2.07 -10.56 -0.02
C LEU A 372 -3.18 -10.64 -1.09
N SER A 373 -3.01 -11.50 -2.08
CA SER A 373 -3.93 -11.62 -3.21
C SER A 373 -5.25 -12.31 -2.83
N PRO A 374 -5.24 -13.41 -2.06
CA PRO A 374 -6.47 -14.07 -1.62
C PRO A 374 -7.32 -13.23 -0.67
N LEU A 375 -6.75 -12.35 0.15
CA LEU A 375 -7.52 -11.46 1.01
C LEU A 375 -8.34 -10.46 0.18
N VAL A 376 -7.72 -9.83 -0.83
CA VAL A 376 -8.41 -8.94 -1.79
C VAL A 376 -9.56 -9.66 -2.47
N SER A 377 -9.30 -10.86 -3.01
CA SER A 377 -10.32 -11.64 -3.70
C SER A 377 -11.45 -12.08 -2.78
N THR A 378 -11.16 -12.40 -1.52
CA THR A 378 -12.17 -12.77 -0.52
C THR A 378 -13.11 -11.61 -0.19
N VAL A 379 -12.57 -10.40 -0.05
CA VAL A 379 -13.38 -9.19 0.22
C VAL A 379 -14.30 -8.87 -0.95
N LEU A 380 -13.80 -8.98 -2.18
CA LEU A 380 -14.57 -8.66 -3.39
C LEU A 380 -15.51 -9.80 -3.84
N ALA A 381 -15.34 -11.03 -3.37
CA ALA A 381 -16.12 -12.19 -3.81
C ALA A 381 -17.61 -12.10 -3.51
N THR A 382 -18.02 -11.29 -2.53
CA THR A 382 -19.43 -11.10 -2.13
C THR A 382 -20.08 -9.87 -2.75
N VAL A 383 -19.30 -9.12 -3.52
CA VAL A 383 -19.77 -7.86 -4.14
C VAL A 383 -20.45 -8.15 -5.48
N GLU A 384 -21.64 -7.60 -5.67
CA GLU A 384 -22.34 -7.73 -6.93
C GLU A 384 -21.58 -7.03 -8.07
N PRO A 385 -21.61 -7.56 -9.31
CA PRO A 385 -20.88 -6.98 -10.44
C PRO A 385 -21.15 -5.49 -10.70
N ARG A 386 -22.37 -5.03 -10.45
CA ARG A 386 -22.75 -3.61 -10.60
C ARG A 386 -22.02 -2.68 -9.64
N HIS A 387 -21.58 -3.17 -8.47
CA HIS A 387 -20.87 -2.39 -7.44
C HIS A 387 -19.36 -2.66 -7.43
N ALA A 388 -18.84 -3.51 -8.32
CA ALA A 388 -17.45 -3.95 -8.30
C ALA A 388 -16.44 -2.78 -8.39
N GLY A 389 -16.74 -1.77 -9.20
CA GLY A 389 -15.87 -0.58 -9.33
C GLY A 389 -15.80 0.23 -8.03
N ALA A 390 -16.95 0.54 -7.42
CA ALA A 390 -17.00 1.27 -6.15
C ALA A 390 -16.34 0.48 -5.02
N ALA A 391 -16.61 -0.82 -4.93
CA ALA A 391 -16.00 -1.70 -3.92
C ALA A 391 -14.48 -1.79 -4.07
N SER A 392 -13.96 -1.86 -5.29
CA SER A 392 -12.51 -1.85 -5.55
C SER A 392 -11.87 -0.51 -5.17
N GLY A 393 -12.56 0.61 -5.40
CA GLY A 393 -12.10 1.93 -4.96
C GLY A 393 -12.01 2.03 -3.43
N VAL A 394 -13.07 1.59 -2.72
CA VAL A 394 -13.09 1.56 -1.24
C VAL A 394 -11.98 0.66 -0.70
N LEU A 395 -11.79 -0.52 -1.31
CA LEU A 395 -10.73 -1.45 -0.92
C LEU A 395 -9.34 -0.84 -1.11
N SER A 396 -9.10 -0.19 -2.25
CA SER A 396 -7.83 0.50 -2.51
C SER A 396 -7.59 1.64 -1.51
N THR A 397 -8.63 2.41 -1.16
CA THR A 397 -8.55 3.43 -0.11
C THR A 397 -8.20 2.81 1.23
N ALA A 398 -8.84 1.70 1.62
CA ALA A 398 -8.55 1.00 2.88
C ALA A 398 -7.09 0.54 2.95
N MET A 399 -6.54 -0.01 1.86
CA MET A 399 -5.13 -0.41 1.76
C MET A 399 -4.18 0.78 1.97
N GLN A 400 -4.46 1.90 1.34
CA GLN A 400 -3.61 3.10 1.43
C GLN A 400 -3.71 3.80 2.80
N VAL A 401 -4.92 3.83 3.38
CA VAL A 401 -5.13 4.30 4.76
C VAL A 401 -4.33 3.42 5.72
N GLY A 402 -4.41 2.10 5.56
CA GLY A 402 -3.61 1.17 6.35
C GLY A 402 -2.11 1.46 6.23
N GLY A 403 -1.60 1.65 5.01
CA GLY A 403 -0.20 2.02 4.78
C GLY A 403 0.22 3.31 5.48
N ALA A 404 -0.57 4.37 5.34
CA ALA A 404 -0.29 5.66 5.99
C ALA A 404 -0.33 5.56 7.53
N LEU A 405 -1.36 4.89 8.07
CA LEU A 405 -1.48 4.62 9.52
C LEU A 405 -0.31 3.78 10.02
N GLY A 406 0.10 2.78 9.24
CA GLY A 406 1.20 1.90 9.60
C GLY A 406 2.51 2.65 9.79
N VAL A 407 2.90 3.45 8.80
CA VAL A 407 4.13 4.25 8.86
C VAL A 407 4.08 5.23 10.03
N ALA A 408 2.93 5.87 10.28
CA ALA A 408 2.77 6.79 11.38
C ALA A 408 2.88 6.09 12.76
N LEU A 409 2.18 4.97 12.95
CA LEU A 409 2.18 4.22 14.21
C LEU A 409 3.54 3.58 14.51
N ILE A 410 4.17 2.96 13.49
CA ILE A 410 5.48 2.35 13.69
C ILE A 410 6.55 3.39 13.97
N GLY A 411 6.44 4.57 13.38
CA GLY A 411 7.33 5.69 13.69
C GLY A 411 7.31 6.03 15.18
N VAL A 412 6.10 6.13 15.78
CA VAL A 412 5.96 6.35 17.23
C VAL A 412 6.65 5.25 18.03
N VAL A 413 6.41 3.97 17.70
CA VAL A 413 6.98 2.83 18.43
C VAL A 413 8.50 2.78 18.27
N PHE A 414 8.98 2.88 17.02
CA PHE A 414 10.40 2.71 16.68
C PHE A 414 11.26 3.84 17.25
N TYR A 415 10.89 5.10 17.00
CA TYR A 415 11.70 6.25 17.44
C TYR A 415 11.66 6.46 18.96
N ARG A 416 10.54 6.11 19.64
CA ARG A 416 10.52 6.09 21.12
C ARG A 416 11.47 5.04 21.67
N ALA A 417 11.46 3.84 21.11
CA ALA A 417 12.37 2.77 21.55
C ALA A 417 13.83 3.12 21.25
N LEU A 418 14.10 3.79 20.13
CA LEU A 418 15.44 4.27 19.77
C LEU A 418 15.93 5.34 20.75
N ALA A 419 15.08 6.30 21.12
CA ALA A 419 15.41 7.37 22.08
C ALA A 419 15.63 6.84 23.51
N ALA A 420 15.04 5.71 23.89
CA ALA A 420 15.20 5.08 25.21
C ALA A 420 16.55 4.36 25.41
N SER A 421 17.58 4.67 24.61
CA SER A 421 18.98 4.17 24.71
C SER A 421 19.24 2.71 24.36
N GLY A 422 18.28 1.99 23.78
CA GLY A 422 18.46 0.60 23.36
C GLY A 422 19.12 0.41 22.00
N GLY A 423 19.37 1.50 21.26
CA GLY A 423 19.90 1.46 19.90
C GLY A 423 18.96 0.80 18.87
N TYR A 424 19.41 0.69 17.64
CA TYR A 424 18.62 0.15 16.52
C TYR A 424 18.11 -1.31 16.74
N PRO A 425 18.88 -2.25 17.35
CA PRO A 425 18.37 -3.60 17.63
C PRO A 425 17.17 -3.61 18.58
N HIS A 426 17.21 -2.75 19.61
CA HIS A 426 16.08 -2.61 20.54
C HIS A 426 14.87 -1.99 19.85
N ALA A 427 15.06 -0.91 19.09
CA ALA A 427 14.01 -0.25 18.32
C ALA A 427 13.37 -1.21 17.29
N PHE A 428 14.18 -1.99 16.59
CA PHE A 428 13.68 -2.99 15.63
C PHE A 428 12.86 -4.08 16.32
N ARG A 429 13.34 -4.63 17.44
CA ARG A 429 12.58 -5.63 18.21
C ARG A 429 11.27 -5.07 18.77
N ALA A 430 11.24 -3.82 19.22
CA ALA A 430 10.01 -3.15 19.62
C ALA A 430 9.04 -3.00 18.43
N GLY A 431 9.55 -2.62 17.27
CA GLY A 431 8.80 -2.59 16.02
C GLY A 431 8.23 -3.96 15.64
N LEU A 432 9.04 -5.02 15.71
CA LEU A 432 8.58 -6.39 15.44
C LEU A 432 7.52 -6.86 16.44
N ALA A 433 7.61 -6.51 17.71
CA ALA A 433 6.59 -6.82 18.71
C ALA A 433 5.25 -6.14 18.35
N PHE A 434 5.28 -4.87 17.94
CA PHE A 434 4.09 -4.17 17.42
C PHE A 434 3.52 -4.89 16.19
N LEU A 435 4.36 -5.26 15.22
CA LEU A 435 3.94 -5.96 14.01
C LEU A 435 3.33 -7.33 14.31
N ILE A 436 3.87 -8.09 15.25
CA ILE A 436 3.29 -9.36 15.70
C ILE A 436 1.87 -9.16 16.22
N VAL A 437 1.63 -8.11 17.02
CA VAL A 437 0.28 -7.77 17.49
C VAL A 437 -0.64 -7.43 16.32
N VAL A 438 -0.19 -6.60 15.39
CA VAL A 438 -0.96 -6.24 14.18
C VAL A 438 -1.33 -7.47 13.36
N GLU A 439 -0.38 -8.40 13.14
CA GLU A 439 -0.65 -9.62 12.39
C GLU A 439 -1.54 -10.62 13.15
N ILE A 440 -1.46 -10.68 14.47
CA ILE A 440 -2.41 -11.47 15.29
C ILE A 440 -3.84 -10.91 15.15
N VAL A 441 -3.99 -9.59 15.18
CA VAL A 441 -5.29 -8.94 14.94
C VAL A 441 -5.79 -9.24 13.52
N THR A 442 -4.91 -9.16 12.52
CA THR A 442 -5.23 -9.53 11.14
C THR A 442 -5.68 -10.98 11.07
N ALA A 443 -4.94 -11.91 11.68
CA ALA A 443 -5.30 -13.34 11.74
C ALA A 443 -6.68 -13.54 12.37
N ALA A 444 -6.98 -12.89 13.49
CA ALA A 444 -8.28 -12.98 14.15
C ALA A 444 -9.42 -12.49 13.23
N LEU A 445 -9.23 -11.37 12.54
CA LEU A 445 -10.22 -10.83 11.61
C LEU A 445 -10.47 -11.77 10.43
N VAL A 446 -9.41 -12.35 9.82
CA VAL A 446 -9.57 -13.26 8.67
C VAL A 446 -10.13 -14.62 9.11
N PHE A 447 -9.86 -15.10 10.32
CA PHE A 447 -10.54 -16.26 10.89
C PHE A 447 -12.04 -16.00 11.08
N ALA A 448 -12.42 -14.82 11.57
CA ALA A 448 -13.82 -14.41 11.70
C ALA A 448 -14.53 -14.34 10.33
N LEU A 449 -13.80 -13.94 9.27
CA LEU A 449 -14.29 -13.98 7.89
C LEU A 449 -14.48 -15.42 7.39
N ALA A 450 -13.56 -16.32 7.70
CA ALA A 450 -13.62 -17.72 7.30
C ALA A 450 -14.77 -18.49 8.00
N GLY A 451 -15.07 -18.15 9.27
CA GLY A 451 -16.10 -18.79 10.10
C GLY A 451 -17.54 -18.37 9.78
N GLY A 452 -17.76 -17.19 9.21
CA GLY A 452 -19.10 -16.59 9.03
C GLY A 452 -20.00 -17.21 7.96
N ARG A 453 -19.61 -18.30 7.29
CA ARG A 453 -20.35 -18.91 6.18
C ARG A 453 -20.87 -20.33 6.45
N LYS A 454 -21.28 -20.61 7.71
CA LYS A 454 -22.21 -21.72 7.99
C LYS A 454 -23.62 -21.14 8.05
N VAL A 455 -24.45 -21.47 7.12
CA VAL A 455 -25.90 -21.52 6.99
C VAL A 455 -26.35 -20.98 5.63
N ARG A 456 -26.52 -21.86 4.70
CA ARG A 456 -27.68 -22.07 3.80
C ARG A 456 -27.25 -22.88 2.56
N GLY A 457 -27.28 -24.17 2.74
CA GLY A 457 -27.06 -25.11 1.62
C GLY A 457 -27.46 -26.51 2.02
N SER A 458 -28.66 -26.66 2.58
CA SER A 458 -29.36 -27.94 2.62
C SER A 458 -30.84 -27.70 2.83
N GLY A 459 -31.61 -27.74 1.77
CA GLY A 459 -33.03 -27.67 1.83
C GLY A 459 -33.67 -27.23 0.54
N ARG A 460 -33.49 -28.02 -0.51
CA ARG A 460 -34.56 -28.27 -1.47
C ARG A 460 -34.29 -29.60 -2.13
N ARG A 461 -35.15 -30.57 -1.75
CA ARG A 461 -35.46 -31.79 -2.51
C ARG A 461 -36.14 -31.40 -3.81
#